data_a6ab202b72a9f1a20af00448f3c364fe
#
_entry.id   a6ab202b72a9f1a20af00448f3c364fe
#
_cell.length_a   1.000
_cell.length_b   1.000
_cell.length_c   1.000
_cell.angle_alpha   90.00
_cell.angle_beta   90.00
_cell.angle_gamma   90.00
#
_symmetry.space_group_name_H-M   'P 1'
#
loop_
_entity.id
_entity.type
_entity.pdbx_description
1 polymer ?
#
loop_
_entity_poly.entity_id
_entity_poly.type
_entity_poly.pdbx_seq_one_letter_code
_entity_poly.pdbx_strand_id
1 'polypeptide(L)'
;MVRALKKLKDATPFRFPVDPEALKIPHYLQIIKHPMDFSTIERKLLASNPVKPDPNAGNPRYISADEFVADVRLIFSNCVTFNGPEHAVTQQGKRVEAVFDKQIKQLPPPEEVRQ
;
A
#
# COMPACT_ATOMS: atom_id res chain seq x y z
N MET A 1 -4.26 7.26 8.29
CA MET A 1 -2.89 7.19 7.72
C MET A 1 -2.89 6.98 6.20
N VAL A 2 -3.50 5.91 5.73
CA VAL A 2 -3.49 5.60 4.28
C VAL A 2 -4.18 6.69 3.47
N ARG A 3 -5.31 7.20 3.97
CA ARG A 3 -6.03 8.25 3.27
C ARG A 3 -5.16 9.51 3.07
N ALA A 4 -4.39 9.88 4.09
CA ALA A 4 -3.48 11.01 4.01
C ALA A 4 -2.36 10.76 3.00
N LEU A 5 -1.80 9.54 3.01
CA LEU A 5 -0.77 9.18 2.04
C LEU A 5 -1.31 9.21 0.61
N LYS A 6 -2.53 8.71 0.43
CA LYS A 6 -3.18 8.65 -0.88
C LYS A 6 -3.39 10.04 -1.48
N LYS A 7 -3.53 11.06 -0.64
CA LYS A 7 -3.73 12.44 -1.10
C LYS A 7 -2.44 13.13 -1.52
N LEU A 8 -1.29 12.57 -1.20
CA LEU A 8 -0.02 13.17 -1.60
C LEU A 8 0.10 13.17 -3.12
N LYS A 9 0.66 14.26 -3.65
CA LYS A 9 0.86 14.36 -5.10
C LYS A 9 1.72 13.23 -5.62
N ASP A 10 2.78 12.89 -4.88
CA ASP A 10 3.70 11.83 -5.28
C ASP A 10 3.08 10.44 -5.19
N ALA A 11 1.93 10.30 -4.53
CA ALA A 11 1.23 9.02 -4.42
C ALA A 11 0.33 8.72 -5.63
N THR A 12 0.18 9.66 -6.56
CA THR A 12 -0.72 9.49 -7.71
C THR A 12 -0.54 8.15 -8.43
N PRO A 13 0.69 7.69 -8.73
CA PRO A 13 0.87 6.40 -9.42
C PRO A 13 0.47 5.18 -8.59
N PHE A 14 0.25 5.37 -7.29
CA PHE A 14 0.03 4.26 -6.35
C PHE A 14 -1.39 4.22 -5.79
N ARG A 15 -2.27 5.12 -6.23
CA ARG A 15 -3.62 5.25 -5.67
C ARG A 15 -4.54 4.10 -6.01
N PHE A 16 -4.41 3.55 -7.22
CA PHE A 16 -5.30 2.52 -7.74
C PHE A 16 -4.49 1.38 -8.33
N PRO A 17 -5.10 0.19 -8.50
CA PRO A 17 -4.39 -0.92 -9.12
C PRO A 17 -3.84 -0.55 -10.48
N VAL A 18 -2.65 -1.03 -10.78
CA VAL A 18 -2.06 -0.85 -12.11
C VAL A 18 -2.94 -1.58 -13.12
N ASP A 19 -3.31 -0.87 -14.20
CA ASP A 19 -4.03 -1.46 -15.33
C ASP A 19 -3.02 -1.65 -16.46
N PRO A 20 -2.51 -2.87 -16.65
CA PRO A 20 -1.46 -3.08 -17.65
C PRO A 20 -1.88 -2.75 -19.07
N GLU A 21 -3.17 -2.96 -19.40
CA GLU A 21 -3.66 -2.65 -20.74
C GLU A 21 -3.74 -1.15 -20.98
N ALA A 22 -4.29 -0.41 -20.02
CA ALA A 22 -4.43 1.04 -20.14
C ALA A 22 -3.07 1.73 -20.19
N LEU A 23 -2.08 1.20 -19.47
CA LEU A 23 -0.74 1.77 -19.43
C LEU A 23 0.18 1.21 -20.53
N LYS A 24 -0.33 0.27 -21.35
CA LYS A 24 0.43 -0.36 -22.42
C LYS A 24 1.68 -1.10 -21.92
N ILE A 25 1.52 -1.77 -20.79
CA ILE A 25 2.58 -2.60 -20.19
C ILE A 25 2.03 -4.01 -19.92
N PRO A 26 1.65 -4.75 -20.97
CA PRO A 26 0.95 -6.03 -20.78
C PRO A 26 1.79 -7.09 -20.05
N HIS A 27 3.09 -6.91 -19.97
CA HIS A 27 3.99 -7.84 -19.28
C HIS A 27 4.11 -7.54 -17.78
N TYR A 28 3.42 -6.50 -17.28
CA TYR A 28 3.55 -6.09 -15.87
C TYR A 28 3.31 -7.25 -14.90
N LEU A 29 2.23 -8.01 -15.12
CA LEU A 29 1.88 -9.09 -14.19
C LEU A 29 2.82 -10.30 -14.31
N GLN A 30 3.61 -10.38 -15.38
CA GLN A 30 4.63 -11.40 -15.47
C GLN A 30 5.83 -11.08 -14.58
N ILE A 31 6.09 -9.81 -14.34
CA ILE A 31 7.20 -9.35 -13.51
C ILE A 31 6.74 -9.16 -12.07
N ILE A 32 5.57 -8.55 -11.87
CA ILE A 32 5.04 -8.24 -10.55
C ILE A 32 3.99 -9.30 -10.18
N LYS A 33 4.37 -10.19 -9.30
CA LYS A 33 3.52 -11.33 -8.90
C LYS A 33 2.46 -10.96 -7.88
N HIS A 34 2.69 -9.91 -7.08
CA HIS A 34 1.79 -9.49 -6.03
C HIS A 34 1.53 -7.99 -6.12
N PRO A 35 0.69 -7.56 -7.08
CA PRO A 35 0.38 -6.14 -7.22
C PRO A 35 -0.27 -5.58 -5.95
N MET A 36 0.00 -4.32 -5.64
CA MET A 36 -0.61 -3.66 -4.50
C MET A 36 -0.75 -2.18 -4.78
N ASP A 37 -1.73 -1.55 -4.14
CA ASP A 37 -2.00 -0.12 -4.26
C ASP A 37 -2.75 0.36 -3.03
N PHE A 38 -2.83 1.67 -2.85
CA PHE A 38 -3.47 2.24 -1.65
C PHE A 38 -4.96 1.98 -1.57
N SER A 39 -5.67 1.93 -2.70
CA SER A 39 -7.11 1.64 -2.69
C SER A 39 -7.38 0.23 -2.20
N THR A 40 -6.56 -0.74 -2.61
CA THR A 40 -6.67 -2.11 -2.13
C THR A 40 -6.41 -2.18 -0.63
N ILE A 41 -5.40 -1.46 -0.15
CA ILE A 41 -5.09 -1.40 1.29
C ILE A 41 -6.27 -0.82 2.06
N GLU A 42 -6.88 0.25 1.56
CA GLU A 42 -8.06 0.84 2.22
C GLU A 42 -9.19 -0.16 2.37
N ARG A 43 -9.46 -0.94 1.32
CA ARG A 43 -10.52 -1.96 1.38
C ARG A 43 -10.20 -3.02 2.41
N LYS A 44 -8.94 -3.45 2.50
CA LYS A 44 -8.52 -4.44 3.50
C LYS A 44 -8.65 -3.89 4.91
N LEU A 45 -8.33 -2.61 5.10
CA LEU A 45 -8.49 -1.96 6.41
C LEU A 45 -9.95 -1.89 6.82
N LEU A 46 -10.82 -1.55 5.88
CA LEU A 46 -12.26 -1.51 6.16
C LEU A 46 -12.80 -2.88 6.54
N ALA A 47 -12.36 -3.92 5.84
CA ALA A 47 -12.76 -5.29 6.12
C ALA A 47 -12.24 -5.77 7.48
N SER A 48 -11.18 -5.14 7.98
CA SER A 48 -10.56 -5.51 9.26
C SER A 48 -11.17 -4.77 10.44
N ASN A 49 -12.10 -3.83 10.20
CA ASN A 49 -12.67 -2.99 11.26
C ASN A 49 -13.54 -3.84 12.20
N PRO A 50 -13.18 -3.94 13.50
CA PRO A 50 -13.96 -4.75 14.45
C PRO A 50 -15.33 -4.17 14.77
N VAL A 51 -15.52 -2.85 14.59
CA VAL A 51 -16.80 -2.19 14.88
C VAL A 51 -17.81 -2.43 13.77
N LYS A 52 -17.34 -2.48 12.53
CA LYS A 52 -18.17 -2.74 11.36
C LYS A 52 -17.59 -3.90 10.57
N PRO A 53 -17.78 -5.13 11.10
CA PRO A 53 -17.21 -6.29 10.41
C PRO A 53 -17.80 -6.45 9.01
N ASP A 54 -16.95 -6.88 8.09
CA ASP A 54 -17.37 -7.11 6.72
C ASP A 54 -18.32 -8.29 6.69
N PRO A 55 -19.55 -8.13 6.14
CA PRO A 55 -20.50 -9.24 6.03
C PRO A 55 -20.01 -10.35 5.11
N ASN A 56 -19.06 -10.05 4.22
CA ASN A 56 -18.49 -11.04 3.33
C ASN A 56 -17.17 -11.54 3.91
N ALA A 57 -17.21 -12.69 4.57
CA ALA A 57 -16.03 -13.26 5.23
C ALA A 57 -14.92 -13.64 4.25
N GLY A 58 -15.22 -13.70 2.95
CA GLY A 58 -14.22 -14.01 1.93
C GLY A 58 -13.33 -12.84 1.54
N ASN A 59 -13.68 -11.61 1.93
CA ASN A 59 -12.88 -10.45 1.59
C ASN A 59 -11.55 -10.46 2.36
N PRO A 60 -10.44 -10.09 1.68
CA PRO A 60 -9.15 -9.99 2.36
C PRO A 60 -9.19 -8.98 3.49
N ARG A 61 -8.53 -9.32 4.59
CA ARG A 61 -8.44 -8.43 5.75
C ARG A 61 -7.09 -8.62 6.44
N TYR A 62 -6.73 -7.63 7.24
CA TYR A 62 -5.49 -7.70 8.00
C TYR A 62 -5.72 -8.37 9.36
N ILE A 63 -4.82 -9.27 9.72
CA ILE A 63 -4.82 -9.91 11.03
C ILE A 63 -3.91 -9.15 11.98
N SER A 64 -2.87 -8.51 11.45
CA SER A 64 -1.90 -7.78 12.26
C SER A 64 -1.45 -6.51 11.56
N ALA A 65 -0.87 -5.58 12.33
CA ALA A 65 -0.29 -4.37 11.78
C ALA A 65 0.89 -4.67 10.86
N ASP A 66 1.60 -5.76 11.12
CA ASP A 66 2.74 -6.15 10.28
C ASP A 66 2.31 -6.46 8.86
N GLU A 67 1.14 -7.06 8.68
CA GLU A 67 0.60 -7.34 7.35
C GLU A 67 0.29 -6.05 6.60
N PHE A 68 -0.26 -5.06 7.31
CA PHE A 68 -0.53 -3.75 6.73
C PHE A 68 0.76 -3.07 6.26
N VAL A 69 1.78 -3.06 7.13
CA VAL A 69 3.06 -2.45 6.79
C VAL A 69 3.68 -3.16 5.59
N ALA A 70 3.60 -4.49 5.56
CA ALA A 70 4.13 -5.27 4.44
C ALA A 70 3.47 -4.89 3.13
N ASP A 71 2.14 -4.68 3.12
CA ASP A 71 1.43 -4.27 1.91
C ASP A 71 1.85 -2.88 1.43
N VAL A 72 2.03 -1.93 2.35
CA VAL A 72 2.50 -0.59 1.98
C VAL A 72 3.90 -0.68 1.34
N ARG A 73 4.78 -1.45 1.96
CA ARG A 73 6.14 -1.62 1.42
C ARG A 73 6.13 -2.33 0.07
N LEU A 74 5.19 -3.25 -0.12
CA LEU A 74 5.06 -3.98 -1.37
C LEU A 74 4.78 -3.04 -2.55
N ILE A 75 3.99 -1.98 -2.33
CA ILE A 75 3.73 -0.98 -3.36
C ILE A 75 5.06 -0.44 -3.91
N PHE A 76 5.97 -0.07 -3.02
CA PHE A 76 7.22 0.57 -3.41
C PHE A 76 8.24 -0.45 -3.93
N SER A 77 8.27 -1.64 -3.36
CA SER A 77 9.11 -2.73 -3.82
C SER A 77 8.74 -3.11 -5.26
N ASN A 78 7.44 -3.22 -5.55
CA ASN A 78 6.97 -3.50 -6.91
C ASN A 78 7.40 -2.40 -7.88
N CYS A 79 7.33 -1.16 -7.44
CA CYS A 79 7.72 -0.01 -8.26
C CYS A 79 9.19 -0.10 -8.66
N VAL A 80 10.07 -0.40 -7.71
CA VAL A 80 11.50 -0.55 -7.99
C VAL A 80 11.75 -1.73 -8.91
N THR A 81 11.07 -2.85 -8.65
CA THR A 81 11.24 -4.07 -9.44
C THR A 81 10.87 -3.84 -10.90
N PHE A 82 9.76 -3.15 -11.15
CA PHE A 82 9.29 -2.95 -12.52
C PHE A 82 10.02 -1.80 -13.23
N ASN A 83 10.19 -0.67 -12.54
CA ASN A 83 10.70 0.57 -13.17
C ASN A 83 12.19 0.77 -12.99
N GLY A 84 12.80 0.17 -11.98
CA GLY A 84 14.20 0.37 -11.65
C GLY A 84 14.38 1.51 -10.64
N PRO A 85 15.53 1.55 -9.92
CA PRO A 85 15.73 2.49 -8.84
C PRO A 85 15.88 3.95 -9.28
N GLU A 86 16.21 4.19 -10.54
CA GLU A 86 16.44 5.54 -11.04
C GLU A 86 15.23 6.18 -11.72
N HIS A 87 14.15 5.42 -11.88
CA HIS A 87 12.96 5.90 -12.57
C HIS A 87 12.24 6.99 -11.77
N ALA A 88 11.63 7.97 -12.49
CA ALA A 88 10.92 9.08 -11.83
C ALA A 88 9.83 8.60 -10.88
N VAL A 89 9.07 7.57 -11.29
CA VAL A 89 8.00 7.01 -10.44
C VAL A 89 8.59 6.39 -9.19
N THR A 90 9.76 5.75 -9.30
CA THR A 90 10.44 5.19 -8.14
C THR A 90 10.86 6.30 -7.16
N GLN A 91 11.30 7.46 -7.67
CA GLN A 91 11.63 8.58 -6.80
C GLN A 91 10.39 9.13 -6.09
N GLN A 92 9.25 9.16 -6.78
CA GLN A 92 7.98 9.52 -6.14
C GLN A 92 7.66 8.54 -5.02
N GLY A 93 7.81 7.24 -5.27
CA GLY A 93 7.57 6.21 -4.27
C GLY A 93 8.45 6.37 -3.05
N LYS A 94 9.72 6.70 -3.25
CA LYS A 94 10.65 6.92 -2.13
C LYS A 94 10.19 8.08 -1.24
N ARG A 95 9.66 9.14 -1.85
CA ARG A 95 9.16 10.27 -1.08
C ARG A 95 7.91 9.90 -0.28
N VAL A 96 7.00 9.13 -0.87
CA VAL A 96 5.80 8.67 -0.17
C VAL A 96 6.17 7.72 0.95
N GLU A 97 7.10 6.80 0.70
CA GLU A 97 7.54 5.85 1.71
C GLU A 97 8.21 6.57 2.88
N ALA A 98 8.96 7.63 2.62
CA ALA A 98 9.58 8.43 3.67
C ALA A 98 8.52 9.05 4.60
N VAL A 99 7.42 9.54 4.03
CA VAL A 99 6.31 10.07 4.81
C VAL A 99 5.67 8.96 5.64
N PHE A 100 5.47 7.78 5.03
CA PHE A 100 4.92 6.62 5.71
C PHE A 100 5.81 6.21 6.89
N ASP A 101 7.12 6.13 6.68
CA ASP A 101 8.06 5.78 7.75
C ASP A 101 7.96 6.74 8.92
N LYS A 102 7.84 8.03 8.62
CA LYS A 102 7.70 9.05 9.66
C LYS A 102 6.41 8.88 10.44
N GLN A 103 5.31 8.58 9.76
CA GLN A 103 4.03 8.37 10.43
C GLN A 103 4.05 7.12 11.29
N ILE A 104 4.66 6.05 10.82
CA ILE A 104 4.77 4.80 11.56
C ILE A 104 5.56 5.00 12.86
N LYS A 105 6.62 5.80 12.82
CA LYS A 105 7.43 6.08 14.01
C LYS A 105 6.66 6.88 15.07
N GLN A 106 5.62 7.58 14.67
CA GLN A 106 4.82 8.39 15.58
C GLN A 106 3.69 7.60 16.25
N LEU A 107 3.43 6.38 15.77
CA LEU A 107 2.41 5.52 16.37
C LEU A 107 2.96 4.84 17.63
N PRO A 108 2.13 4.70 18.69
CA PRO A 108 2.57 3.97 19.87
C PRO A 108 2.75 2.49 19.54
N PRO A 109 3.71 1.82 20.21
CA PRO A 109 3.85 0.38 20.03
C PRO A 109 2.58 -0.36 20.45
N PRO A 110 2.22 -1.46 19.77
CA PRO A 110 1.00 -2.19 20.11
C PRO A 110 0.92 -2.65 21.56
N GLU A 111 2.05 -3.02 22.15
CA GLU A 111 2.11 -3.48 23.53
C GLU A 111 1.68 -2.39 24.52
N GLU A 112 2.01 -1.14 24.20
CA GLU A 112 1.65 -0.01 25.06
C GLU A 112 0.18 0.31 24.96
N VAL A 113 -0.40 0.12 23.78
CA VAL A 113 -1.81 0.42 23.55
C VAL A 113 -2.72 -0.45 24.42
N ARG A 114 -2.27 -1.62 24.79
CA ARG A 114 -3.05 -2.59 25.54
C ARG A 114 -3.03 -2.36 27.06
N GLN A 115 -2.29 -1.44 27.52
CA GLN A 115 -2.15 -1.15 28.95
C GLN A 115 -3.41 -0.59 29.61
#